data_e4efa90af8945e1675c492ef5bea70d1
#
_entry.id   e4efa90af8945e1675c492ef5bea70d1
#
_cell.length_a   1.000
_cell.length_b   1.000
_cell.length_c   1.000
_cell.angle_alpha   90.00
_cell.angle_beta   90.00
_cell.angle_gamma   90.00
#
_symmetry.space_group_name_H-M   'P 1'
#
loop_
_entity.id
_entity.type
_entity.pdbx_description
1 polymer ?
#
loop_
_entity_poly.entity_id
_entity_poly.type
_entity_poly.pdbx_seq_one_letter_code
_entity_poly.pdbx_strand_id
1 'polypeptide(L)'
;MSFKDFPDQQQGVELLQRSLARGRLAHGYLFTGHHIDELEAIARTLAQTLNCHQPLKADGVAIDACGTCLNCRKVADANHADVQWVRPESKSRIISVDQIRDLMQTIYLKPTEAEYKVAVIVGADRLNVQAANAFLKTLEEPPAKSVLILLTTEPSRILETILSRCLRLNFGGDGPRPLATAEMEWLKQFSDMAATEQKSLISRYRLLDVLLQKTTAMKSAIEESLTARSPLQRYDDAEKDLRDKWEDELAAAIEAEYRRQRADLLAIVQRWLRDVWLQTLGEGGKRKAESGNEVCTDGLLNFPELTSAGAVARRVKSAQAMENLQVIEATQRLLHTNVQEALALEVGLLKLHL
;
A
#
# COMPACT_ATOMS: atom_id res chain seq x y z
N MET A 1 -4.22 -18.54 4.89
CA MET A 1 -3.00 -17.97 4.26
C MET A 1 -1.79 -18.52 5.00
N SER A 2 -0.68 -18.67 4.31
CA SER A 2 0.60 -19.13 4.81
C SER A 2 1.66 -18.10 4.43
N PHE A 3 2.77 -18.03 5.15
CA PHE A 3 3.89 -17.16 4.76
C PHE A 3 4.46 -17.50 3.37
N LYS A 4 4.23 -18.71 2.86
CA LYS A 4 4.62 -19.12 1.50
C LYS A 4 3.81 -18.43 0.40
N ASP A 5 2.66 -17.84 0.75
CA ASP A 5 1.80 -17.14 -0.21
C ASP A 5 2.34 -15.75 -0.57
N PHE A 6 3.49 -15.33 0.03
CA PHE A 6 4.14 -14.04 -0.20
C PHE A 6 5.55 -14.18 -0.79
N PRO A 7 5.71 -14.73 -2.00
CA PRO A 7 7.03 -14.98 -2.59
C PRO A 7 7.84 -13.69 -2.84
N ASP A 8 7.15 -12.58 -3.13
CA ASP A 8 7.79 -11.29 -3.42
C ASP A 8 8.25 -10.55 -2.14
N GLN A 9 7.93 -11.07 -0.95
CA GLN A 9 8.23 -10.46 0.35
C GLN A 9 9.20 -11.31 1.18
N GLN A 10 10.05 -12.07 0.51
CA GLN A 10 10.85 -13.13 1.12
C GLN A 10 11.71 -12.63 2.28
N GLN A 11 12.39 -11.50 2.15
CA GLN A 11 13.26 -10.95 3.21
C GLN A 11 12.49 -10.64 4.50
N GLY A 12 11.36 -9.94 4.39
CA GLY A 12 10.53 -9.58 5.55
C GLY A 12 9.92 -10.82 6.20
N VAL A 13 9.43 -11.76 5.40
CA VAL A 13 8.87 -13.03 5.85
C VAL A 13 9.93 -13.88 6.57
N GLU A 14 11.14 -14.03 6.01
CA GLU A 14 12.22 -14.76 6.66
C GLU A 14 12.61 -14.17 8.00
N LEU A 15 12.66 -12.83 8.12
CA LEU A 15 12.95 -12.17 9.39
C LEU A 15 11.88 -12.48 10.43
N LEU A 16 10.59 -12.47 10.07
CA LEU A 16 9.49 -12.88 10.94
C LEU A 16 9.62 -14.34 11.35
N GLN A 17 9.83 -15.25 10.41
CA GLN A 17 9.97 -16.68 10.70
C GLN A 17 11.18 -16.98 11.57
N ARG A 18 12.31 -16.31 11.36
CA ARG A 18 13.50 -16.40 12.23
C ARG A 18 13.22 -15.88 13.65
N SER A 19 12.43 -14.80 13.77
CA SER A 19 12.00 -14.27 15.07
C SER A 19 11.11 -15.27 15.80
N LEU A 20 10.14 -15.84 15.10
CA LEU A 20 9.26 -16.92 15.58
C LEU A 20 10.09 -18.13 16.03
N ALA A 21 10.95 -18.67 15.16
CA ALA A 21 11.76 -19.86 15.44
C ALA A 21 12.67 -19.69 16.66
N ARG A 22 13.13 -18.48 16.95
CA ARG A 22 13.98 -18.17 18.10
C ARG A 22 13.18 -17.88 19.38
N GLY A 23 11.84 -17.87 19.31
CA GLY A 23 10.99 -17.47 20.43
C GLY A 23 11.20 -16.00 20.87
N ARG A 24 11.75 -15.16 19.98
CA ARG A 24 12.08 -13.76 20.28
C ARG A 24 11.14 -12.83 19.48
N LEU A 25 9.87 -12.82 19.90
CA LEU A 25 8.90 -11.91 19.33
C LEU A 25 9.10 -10.50 19.87
N ALA A 26 9.12 -9.50 18.98
CA ALA A 26 9.00 -8.12 19.41
C ALA A 26 7.56 -7.87 19.85
N HIS A 27 7.39 -7.00 20.84
CA HIS A 27 6.07 -6.57 21.30
C HIS A 27 5.45 -5.54 20.38
N GLY A 28 6.25 -4.77 19.62
CA GLY A 28 5.80 -3.77 18.65
C GLY A 28 6.48 -3.97 17.28
N TYR A 29 5.70 -4.14 16.26
CA TYR A 29 6.15 -4.21 14.86
C TYR A 29 5.63 -3.02 14.08
N LEU A 30 6.45 -2.50 13.19
CA LEU A 30 6.03 -1.59 12.13
C LEU A 30 6.28 -2.27 10.78
N PHE A 31 5.20 -2.66 10.10
CA PHE A 31 5.26 -3.19 8.75
C PHE A 31 5.12 -2.05 7.75
N THR A 32 6.09 -1.93 6.87
CA THR A 32 6.13 -0.93 5.82
C THR A 32 6.16 -1.63 4.46
N GLY A 33 5.47 -1.09 3.47
CA GLY A 33 5.43 -1.66 2.11
C GLY A 33 4.66 -0.77 1.17
N HIS A 34 4.48 -1.23 -0.06
CA HIS A 34 3.80 -0.45 -1.09
C HIS A 34 2.27 -0.61 -1.05
N HIS A 35 1.77 -1.77 -0.60
CA HIS A 35 0.35 -2.10 -0.61
C HIS A 35 -0.15 -2.47 0.78
N ILE A 36 -1.11 -1.71 1.28
CA ILE A 36 -1.66 -1.92 2.63
C ILE A 36 -2.33 -3.30 2.77
N ASP A 37 -2.96 -3.80 1.71
CA ASP A 37 -3.64 -5.11 1.72
C ASP A 37 -2.64 -6.27 1.87
N GLU A 38 -1.45 -6.15 1.27
CA GLU A 38 -0.37 -7.13 1.45
C GLU A 38 0.14 -7.11 2.89
N LEU A 39 0.34 -5.91 3.45
CA LEU A 39 0.73 -5.75 4.86
C LEU A 39 -0.32 -6.35 5.80
N GLU A 40 -1.61 -6.14 5.52
CA GLU A 40 -2.70 -6.75 6.27
C GLU A 40 -2.70 -8.28 6.15
N ALA A 41 -2.49 -8.81 4.96
CA ALA A 41 -2.42 -10.25 4.74
C ALA A 41 -1.26 -10.89 5.52
N ILE A 42 -0.08 -10.25 5.53
CA ILE A 42 1.09 -10.70 6.31
C ILE A 42 0.81 -10.59 7.82
N ALA A 43 0.24 -9.47 8.30
CA ALA A 43 -0.13 -9.29 9.69
C ALA A 43 -1.17 -10.34 10.15
N ARG A 44 -2.14 -10.65 9.30
CA ARG A 44 -3.13 -11.69 9.51
C ARG A 44 -2.49 -13.07 9.62
N THR A 45 -1.55 -13.39 8.74
CA THR A 45 -0.79 -14.65 8.77
C THR A 45 0.03 -14.76 10.06
N LEU A 46 0.66 -13.66 10.51
CA LEU A 46 1.37 -13.63 11.79
C LEU A 46 0.40 -13.87 12.97
N ALA A 47 -0.73 -13.16 13.01
CA ALA A 47 -1.75 -13.36 14.05
C ALA A 47 -2.31 -14.79 14.06
N GLN A 48 -2.53 -15.37 12.88
CA GLN A 48 -2.90 -16.78 12.75
C GLN A 48 -1.82 -17.71 13.29
N THR A 49 -0.55 -17.47 12.97
CA THR A 49 0.58 -18.32 13.41
C THR A 49 0.72 -18.31 14.93
N LEU A 50 0.61 -17.13 15.56
CA LEU A 50 0.71 -16.97 17.02
C LEU A 50 -0.42 -17.66 17.78
N ASN A 51 -1.61 -17.75 17.18
CA ASN A 51 -2.82 -18.25 17.83
C ASN A 51 -3.33 -19.56 17.21
N CYS A 52 -2.53 -20.23 16.39
CA CYS A 52 -2.91 -21.47 15.73
C CYS A 52 -2.90 -22.65 16.69
N HIS A 53 -3.98 -23.44 16.69
CA HIS A 53 -4.02 -24.69 17.48
C HIS A 53 -3.10 -25.78 16.95
N GLN A 54 -2.83 -25.78 15.63
CA GLN A 54 -2.02 -26.79 14.95
C GLN A 54 -1.00 -26.10 14.00
N PRO A 55 -0.08 -25.29 14.53
CA PRO A 55 0.88 -24.58 13.70
C PRO A 55 1.85 -25.56 13.04
N LEU A 56 2.34 -25.17 11.87
CA LEU A 56 3.52 -25.80 11.29
C LEU A 56 4.73 -25.44 12.17
N LYS A 57 5.50 -26.44 12.56
CA LYS A 57 6.61 -26.28 13.49
C LYS A 57 7.95 -26.61 12.83
N ALA A 58 8.98 -25.83 13.16
CA ALA A 58 10.37 -26.16 12.96
C ALA A 58 11.05 -26.19 14.34
N ASP A 59 11.79 -27.25 14.66
CA ASP A 59 12.46 -27.45 15.94
C ASP A 59 11.53 -27.29 17.16
N GLY A 60 10.26 -27.68 17.00
CA GLY A 60 9.26 -27.59 18.06
C GLY A 60 8.56 -26.22 18.22
N VAL A 61 9.00 -25.19 17.49
CA VAL A 61 8.44 -23.84 17.54
C VAL A 61 7.55 -23.57 16.33
N ALA A 62 6.42 -22.87 16.55
CA ALA A 62 5.49 -22.47 15.51
C ALA A 62 6.13 -21.48 14.54
N ILE A 63 6.19 -21.81 13.26
CA ILE A 63 6.77 -20.96 12.19
C ILE A 63 5.74 -20.52 11.15
N ASP A 64 4.57 -21.18 11.10
CA ASP A 64 3.50 -20.84 10.17
C ASP A 64 2.16 -21.40 10.67
N ALA A 65 1.05 -20.81 10.19
CA ALA A 65 -0.31 -21.23 10.54
C ALA A 65 -0.78 -22.44 9.72
N CYS A 66 -1.68 -23.26 10.29
CA CYS A 66 -2.30 -24.36 9.53
C CYS A 66 -3.37 -23.84 8.53
N GLY A 67 -3.90 -22.63 8.71
CA GLY A 67 -4.94 -22.02 7.87
C GLY A 67 -6.35 -22.61 8.03
N THR A 68 -6.52 -23.76 8.69
CA THR A 68 -7.79 -24.52 8.71
C THR A 68 -8.45 -24.64 10.06
N CYS A 69 -7.73 -24.51 11.17
CA CYS A 69 -8.30 -24.60 12.51
C CYS A 69 -9.27 -23.45 12.83
N LEU A 70 -10.04 -23.59 13.89
CA LEU A 70 -11.05 -22.61 14.29
C LEU A 70 -10.45 -21.20 14.47
N ASN A 71 -9.31 -21.07 15.17
CA ASN A 71 -8.66 -19.78 15.37
C ASN A 71 -8.18 -19.18 14.06
N CYS A 72 -7.58 -19.98 13.15
CA CYS A 72 -7.16 -19.48 11.84
C CYS A 72 -8.35 -18.94 11.03
N ARG A 73 -9.51 -19.61 11.07
CA ARG A 73 -10.73 -19.13 10.41
C ARG A 73 -11.27 -17.86 11.04
N LYS A 74 -11.39 -17.81 12.38
CA LYS A 74 -11.84 -16.60 13.09
C LYS A 74 -10.94 -15.39 12.79
N VAL A 75 -9.63 -15.58 12.75
CA VAL A 75 -8.69 -14.50 12.39
C VAL A 75 -8.84 -14.10 10.92
N ALA A 76 -9.07 -15.06 10.01
CA ALA A 76 -9.31 -14.77 8.60
C ALA A 76 -10.57 -13.91 8.40
N ASP A 77 -11.62 -14.20 9.14
CA ASP A 77 -12.91 -13.49 9.08
C ASP A 77 -12.93 -12.20 9.94
N ALA A 78 -11.77 -11.80 10.51
CA ALA A 78 -11.62 -10.67 11.43
C ALA A 78 -12.57 -10.73 12.66
N ASN A 79 -12.95 -11.94 13.10
CA ASN A 79 -13.88 -12.20 14.22
C ASN A 79 -13.24 -13.04 15.33
N HIS A 80 -12.00 -12.75 15.70
CA HIS A 80 -11.30 -13.43 16.79
C HIS A 80 -11.22 -12.52 18.01
N ALA A 81 -11.66 -13.01 19.20
CA ALA A 81 -11.73 -12.20 20.42
C ALA A 81 -10.39 -11.61 20.87
N ASP A 82 -9.28 -12.30 20.58
CA ASP A 82 -7.94 -11.89 20.96
C ASP A 82 -7.14 -11.21 19.81
N VAL A 83 -7.77 -10.92 18.67
CA VAL A 83 -7.15 -10.22 17.54
C VAL A 83 -8.00 -9.01 17.18
N GLN A 84 -7.50 -7.83 17.50
CA GLN A 84 -8.20 -6.55 17.28
C GLN A 84 -7.64 -5.82 16.07
N TRP A 85 -8.55 -5.28 15.26
CA TRP A 85 -8.21 -4.48 14.08
C TRP A 85 -8.71 -3.07 14.27
N VAL A 86 -7.82 -2.09 14.21
CA VAL A 86 -8.17 -0.66 14.21
C VAL A 86 -7.96 -0.11 12.82
N ARG A 87 -9.00 0.53 12.28
CA ARG A 87 -9.00 1.16 10.98
C ARG A 87 -9.53 2.58 11.09
N PRO A 88 -9.16 3.49 10.18
CA PRO A 88 -9.77 4.82 10.12
C PRO A 88 -11.28 4.71 9.83
N GLU A 89 -12.13 5.17 10.74
CA GLU A 89 -13.62 5.08 10.61
C GLU A 89 -14.26 6.41 10.17
N SER A 90 -13.55 7.52 10.26
CA SER A 90 -14.10 8.84 9.95
C SER A 90 -14.02 9.21 8.47
N LYS A 91 -14.86 10.14 8.02
CA LYS A 91 -14.74 10.78 6.68
C LYS A 91 -13.37 11.44 6.47
N SER A 92 -12.73 11.89 7.57
CA SER A 92 -11.37 12.44 7.59
C SER A 92 -10.27 11.37 7.54
N ARG A 93 -10.61 10.08 7.66
CA ARG A 93 -9.68 8.93 7.68
C ARG A 93 -8.57 9.05 8.72
N ILE A 94 -8.92 9.58 9.87
CA ILE A 94 -8.02 9.71 11.01
C ILE A 94 -8.41 8.65 12.03
N ILE A 95 -7.41 7.98 12.58
CA ILE A 95 -7.59 7.12 13.75
C ILE A 95 -7.63 8.02 14.98
N SER A 96 -8.76 8.01 15.67
CA SER A 96 -9.02 8.86 16.82
C SER A 96 -8.37 8.34 18.10
N VAL A 97 -8.23 9.22 19.09
CA VAL A 97 -7.72 8.81 20.41
C VAL A 97 -8.66 7.84 21.11
N ASP A 98 -9.97 7.92 20.86
CA ASP A 98 -10.96 7.04 21.48
C ASP A 98 -10.84 5.62 20.93
N GLN A 99 -10.67 5.43 19.61
CA GLN A 99 -10.38 4.12 19.03
C GLN A 99 -9.11 3.48 19.65
N ILE A 100 -8.08 4.27 19.90
CA ILE A 100 -6.85 3.77 20.54
C ILE A 100 -7.10 3.44 22.02
N ARG A 101 -7.90 4.23 22.75
CA ARG A 101 -8.27 3.91 24.14
C ARG A 101 -9.06 2.61 24.24
N ASP A 102 -10.01 2.40 23.36
CA ASP A 102 -10.82 1.16 23.30
C ASP A 102 -9.92 -0.05 22.99
N LEU A 103 -9.00 0.09 22.04
CA LEU A 103 -7.98 -0.92 21.77
C LEU A 103 -7.15 -1.24 23.02
N MET A 104 -6.69 -0.20 23.73
CA MET A 104 -5.88 -0.37 24.93
C MET A 104 -6.65 -1.09 26.03
N GLN A 105 -7.93 -0.79 26.24
CA GLN A 105 -8.75 -1.48 27.22
C GLN A 105 -8.80 -2.99 26.94
N THR A 106 -8.92 -3.39 25.67
CA THR A 106 -8.98 -4.79 25.27
C THR A 106 -7.65 -5.51 25.32
N ILE A 107 -6.53 -4.83 24.93
CA ILE A 107 -5.21 -5.45 24.88
C ILE A 107 -4.62 -5.73 26.28
N TYR A 108 -4.99 -4.95 27.31
CA TYR A 108 -4.58 -5.18 28.69
C TYR A 108 -5.30 -6.34 29.37
N LEU A 109 -6.39 -6.84 28.79
CA LEU A 109 -7.06 -8.05 29.29
C LEU A 109 -6.24 -9.31 28.95
N LYS A 110 -6.38 -10.35 29.76
CA LYS A 110 -5.78 -11.65 29.43
C LYS A 110 -6.40 -12.22 28.14
N PRO A 111 -5.63 -12.97 27.33
CA PRO A 111 -6.19 -13.70 26.21
C PRO A 111 -7.33 -14.62 26.65
N THR A 112 -8.39 -14.71 25.84
CA THR A 112 -9.62 -15.43 26.16
C THR A 112 -9.65 -16.84 25.56
N GLU A 113 -9.30 -16.95 24.27
CA GLU A 113 -9.35 -18.21 23.51
C GLU A 113 -8.01 -18.56 22.83
N ALA A 114 -7.01 -17.68 22.93
CA ALA A 114 -5.72 -17.84 22.26
C ALA A 114 -4.54 -17.65 23.23
N GLU A 115 -3.32 -17.78 22.73
CA GLU A 115 -2.10 -17.59 23.54
C GLU A 115 -1.67 -16.12 23.57
N TYR A 116 -1.85 -15.39 22.47
CA TYR A 116 -1.42 -14.00 22.31
C TYR A 116 -2.59 -13.09 22.01
N LYS A 117 -2.59 -11.91 22.62
CA LYS A 117 -3.40 -10.79 22.14
C LYS A 117 -2.65 -10.06 21.04
N VAL A 118 -3.32 -9.87 19.92
CA VAL A 118 -2.74 -9.17 18.75
C VAL A 118 -3.57 -7.94 18.43
N ALA A 119 -2.93 -6.79 18.36
CA ALA A 119 -3.54 -5.54 17.91
C ALA A 119 -2.93 -5.11 16.58
N VAL A 120 -3.74 -4.93 15.57
CA VAL A 120 -3.32 -4.47 14.24
C VAL A 120 -3.90 -3.10 13.97
N ILE A 121 -3.03 -2.10 13.77
CA ILE A 121 -3.41 -0.74 13.41
C ILE A 121 -3.13 -0.55 11.92
N VAL A 122 -4.19 -0.51 11.11
CA VAL A 122 -4.11 -0.34 9.66
C VAL A 122 -4.06 1.13 9.31
N GLY A 123 -3.05 1.54 8.54
CA GLY A 123 -2.82 2.95 8.22
C GLY A 123 -2.34 3.74 9.44
N ALA A 124 -1.28 3.29 10.10
CA ALA A 124 -0.75 3.94 11.30
C ALA A 124 -0.30 5.40 11.06
N ASP A 125 -0.02 5.79 9.83
CA ASP A 125 0.21 7.17 9.39
C ASP A 125 -1.04 8.06 9.54
N ARG A 126 -2.22 7.47 9.81
CA ARG A 126 -3.50 8.17 10.04
C ARG A 126 -3.80 8.41 11.52
N LEU A 127 -2.94 7.99 12.43
CA LEU A 127 -3.06 8.32 13.84
C LEU A 127 -2.97 9.84 14.01
N ASN A 128 -3.96 10.46 14.67
CA ASN A 128 -3.80 11.84 15.09
C ASN A 128 -2.76 11.93 16.22
N VAL A 129 -2.23 13.12 16.47
CA VAL A 129 -1.16 13.32 17.45
C VAL A 129 -1.55 12.83 18.85
N GLN A 130 -2.82 13.00 19.23
CA GLN A 130 -3.33 12.57 20.54
C GLN A 130 -3.42 11.03 20.62
N ALA A 131 -3.89 10.36 19.55
CA ALA A 131 -3.94 8.91 19.45
C ALA A 131 -2.52 8.30 19.50
N ALA A 132 -1.61 8.88 18.72
CA ALA A 132 -0.21 8.45 18.70
C ALA A 132 0.44 8.57 20.08
N ASN A 133 0.27 9.70 20.76
CA ASN A 133 0.81 9.90 22.11
C ASN A 133 0.17 8.97 23.15
N ALA A 134 -1.15 8.73 23.07
CA ALA A 134 -1.82 7.76 23.94
C ALA A 134 -1.26 6.33 23.76
N PHE A 135 -0.90 5.98 22.53
CA PHE A 135 -0.39 4.65 22.18
C PHE A 135 1.06 4.41 22.67
N LEU A 136 1.88 5.48 22.82
CA LEU A 136 3.28 5.37 23.25
C LEU A 136 3.44 4.62 24.57
N LYS A 137 2.56 4.85 25.53
CA LYS A 137 2.62 4.15 26.83
C LYS A 137 2.52 2.64 26.69
N THR A 138 1.66 2.16 25.79
CA THR A 138 1.49 0.72 25.53
C THR A 138 2.66 0.14 24.75
N LEU A 139 3.33 0.94 23.90
CA LEU A 139 4.57 0.52 23.23
C LEU A 139 5.76 0.44 24.19
N GLU A 140 5.80 1.28 25.24
CA GLU A 140 6.86 1.29 26.27
C GLU A 140 6.68 0.14 27.27
N GLU A 141 5.44 -0.08 27.71
CA GLU A 141 5.09 -1.09 28.70
C GLU A 141 3.99 -2.02 28.16
N PRO A 142 4.33 -2.88 27.19
CA PRO A 142 3.34 -3.77 26.56
C PRO A 142 2.87 -4.83 27.55
N PRO A 143 1.57 -5.19 27.53
CA PRO A 143 1.07 -6.30 28.32
C PRO A 143 1.76 -7.61 27.95
N ALA A 144 1.89 -8.51 28.91
CA ALA A 144 2.46 -9.84 28.68
C ALA A 144 1.64 -10.59 27.60
N LYS A 145 2.34 -11.30 26.72
CA LYS A 145 1.73 -12.03 25.59
C LYS A 145 0.87 -11.15 24.67
N SER A 146 1.27 -9.90 24.49
CA SER A 146 0.67 -9.01 23.49
C SER A 146 1.64 -8.72 22.36
N VAL A 147 1.11 -8.58 21.14
CA VAL A 147 1.84 -8.18 19.93
C VAL A 147 1.09 -7.04 19.26
N LEU A 148 1.77 -5.92 19.08
CA LEU A 148 1.23 -4.71 18.46
C LEU A 148 1.83 -4.58 17.05
N ILE A 149 0.98 -4.50 16.03
CA ILE A 149 1.40 -4.45 14.63
C ILE A 149 0.85 -3.17 14.00
N LEU A 150 1.74 -2.28 13.60
CA LEU A 150 1.40 -1.06 12.89
C LEU A 150 1.69 -1.26 11.40
N LEU A 151 0.72 -0.96 10.55
CA LEU A 151 0.83 -1.08 9.09
C LEU A 151 0.83 0.30 8.47
N THR A 152 1.77 0.60 7.59
CA THR A 152 1.80 1.87 6.86
C THR A 152 2.48 1.74 5.51
N THR A 153 1.97 2.47 4.52
CA THR A 153 2.64 2.70 3.23
C THR A 153 3.44 4.01 3.23
N GLU A 154 3.27 4.86 4.25
CA GLU A 154 3.93 6.16 4.38
C GLU A 154 4.72 6.26 5.70
N PRO A 155 5.85 5.54 5.85
CA PRO A 155 6.60 5.50 7.11
C PRO A 155 7.17 6.86 7.54
N SER A 156 7.36 7.78 6.59
CA SER A 156 7.82 9.15 6.87
C SER A 156 6.81 10.00 7.66
N ARG A 157 5.55 9.58 7.71
CA ARG A 157 4.49 10.27 8.48
C ARG A 157 4.31 9.72 9.89
N ILE A 158 4.97 8.62 10.23
CA ILE A 158 4.94 8.07 11.57
C ILE A 158 5.84 8.89 12.49
N LEU A 159 5.36 9.15 13.71
CA LEU A 159 6.14 9.87 14.70
C LEU A 159 7.43 9.10 15.05
N GLU A 160 8.54 9.80 15.14
CA GLU A 160 9.85 9.24 15.52
C GLU A 160 9.80 8.48 16.87
N THR A 161 8.95 8.93 17.79
CA THR A 161 8.73 8.29 19.07
C THR A 161 8.10 6.89 18.96
N ILE A 162 7.27 6.65 17.95
CA ILE A 162 6.74 5.31 17.63
C ILE A 162 7.80 4.50 16.89
N LEU A 163 8.49 5.12 15.91
CA LEU A 163 9.54 4.46 15.13
C LEU A 163 10.65 3.86 16.01
N SER A 164 11.03 4.59 17.06
CA SER A 164 12.10 4.14 18.00
C SER A 164 11.71 2.94 18.89
N ARG A 165 10.40 2.62 18.98
CA ARG A 165 9.86 1.56 19.86
C ARG A 165 9.32 0.35 19.09
N CYS A 166 9.33 0.40 17.76
CA CYS A 166 8.86 -0.70 16.92
C CYS A 166 10.00 -1.35 16.15
N LEU A 167 9.97 -2.67 16.05
CA LEU A 167 10.80 -3.40 15.10
C LEU A 167 10.27 -3.16 13.68
N ARG A 168 11.04 -2.49 12.86
CA ARG A 168 10.67 -2.17 11.49
C ARG A 168 10.95 -3.37 10.58
N LEU A 169 9.94 -3.80 9.85
CA LEU A 169 10.05 -4.81 8.80
C LEU A 169 9.51 -4.22 7.49
N ASN A 170 10.34 -4.26 6.47
CA ASN A 170 9.97 -3.76 5.16
C ASN A 170 9.49 -4.92 4.28
N PHE A 171 8.28 -4.76 3.74
CA PHE A 171 7.63 -5.66 2.81
C PHE A 171 7.40 -4.93 1.46
N GLY A 172 8.41 -4.19 1.02
CA GLY A 172 8.40 -3.50 -0.27
C GLY A 172 8.68 -4.39 -1.46
N GLY A 173 9.05 -5.67 -1.23
CA GLY A 173 9.53 -6.57 -2.27
C GLY A 173 10.93 -6.21 -2.78
N ASP A 174 11.55 -7.12 -3.51
CA ASP A 174 12.88 -6.92 -4.11
C ASP A 174 12.82 -6.16 -5.46
N GLY A 175 11.63 -5.70 -5.86
CA GLY A 175 11.41 -5.00 -7.12
C GLY A 175 9.98 -4.49 -7.30
N PRO A 176 9.72 -3.73 -8.35
CA PRO A 176 8.38 -3.27 -8.66
C PRO A 176 7.50 -4.46 -9.05
N ARG A 177 6.29 -4.53 -8.47
CA ARG A 177 5.28 -5.53 -8.80
C ARG A 177 5.12 -5.64 -10.33
N PRO A 178 5.14 -6.86 -10.90
CA PRO A 178 4.79 -7.05 -12.30
C PRO A 178 3.37 -6.53 -12.55
N LEU A 179 3.17 -5.80 -13.65
CA LEU A 179 1.87 -5.27 -14.00
C LEU A 179 0.92 -6.40 -14.43
N ALA A 180 -0.34 -6.29 -14.06
CA ALA A 180 -1.38 -7.12 -14.65
C ALA A 180 -1.50 -6.81 -16.17
N THR A 181 -1.96 -7.79 -16.95
CA THR A 181 -2.07 -7.64 -18.43
C THR A 181 -2.84 -6.38 -18.81
N ALA A 182 -3.96 -6.10 -18.16
CA ALA A 182 -4.77 -4.91 -18.42
C ALA A 182 -4.08 -3.58 -18.03
N GLU A 183 -3.21 -3.60 -17.02
CA GLU A 183 -2.40 -2.43 -16.63
C GLU A 183 -1.30 -2.18 -17.66
N MET A 184 -0.66 -3.24 -18.14
CA MET A 184 0.39 -3.16 -19.17
C MET A 184 -0.20 -2.68 -20.51
N GLU A 185 -1.35 -3.19 -20.93
CA GLU A 185 -2.04 -2.74 -22.14
C GLU A 185 -2.39 -1.26 -22.07
N TRP A 186 -2.93 -0.81 -20.94
CA TRP A 186 -3.23 0.60 -20.71
C TRP A 186 -1.95 1.45 -20.74
N LEU A 187 -0.89 1.02 -20.05
CA LEU A 187 0.38 1.75 -20.03
C LEU A 187 0.96 1.86 -21.45
N LYS A 188 0.89 0.78 -22.23
CA LYS A 188 1.32 0.78 -23.62
C LYS A 188 0.55 1.82 -24.43
N GLN A 189 -0.78 1.84 -24.32
CA GLN A 189 -1.61 2.83 -25.02
C GLN A 189 -1.24 4.27 -24.61
N PHE A 190 -1.11 4.53 -23.31
CA PHE A 190 -0.73 5.84 -22.76
C PHE A 190 0.67 6.26 -23.26
N SER A 191 1.65 5.38 -23.15
CA SER A 191 3.04 5.65 -23.51
C SER A 191 3.25 5.80 -25.03
N ASP A 192 2.56 5.01 -25.85
CA ASP A 192 2.58 5.13 -27.31
C ASP A 192 1.98 6.46 -27.77
N MET A 193 0.88 6.88 -27.12
CA MET A 193 0.31 8.21 -27.37
C MET A 193 1.28 9.31 -26.99
N ALA A 194 1.92 9.23 -25.82
CA ALA A 194 2.96 10.19 -25.40
C ALA A 194 4.16 10.20 -26.35
N ALA A 195 4.51 9.06 -26.97
CA ALA A 195 5.59 8.93 -27.93
C ALA A 195 5.28 9.51 -29.30
N THR A 196 4.03 9.39 -29.78
CA THR A 196 3.63 9.86 -31.11
C THR A 196 3.22 11.33 -31.13
N GLU A 197 2.75 11.84 -30.01
CA GLU A 197 2.18 13.18 -29.90
C GLU A 197 3.27 14.28 -29.90
N GLN A 198 3.03 15.29 -30.72
CA GLN A 198 3.86 16.51 -30.74
C GLN A 198 3.52 17.42 -29.56
N LYS A 199 4.37 18.42 -29.28
CA LYS A 199 4.26 19.39 -28.17
C LYS A 199 3.02 20.31 -28.22
N SER A 200 1.92 19.90 -28.84
CA SER A 200 0.70 20.71 -28.95
C SER A 200 -0.16 20.58 -27.67
N LEU A 201 -0.87 21.64 -27.34
CA LEU A 201 -1.79 21.65 -26.19
C LEU A 201 -2.90 20.59 -26.38
N ILE A 202 -3.36 20.40 -27.62
CA ILE A 202 -4.41 19.41 -27.96
C ILE A 202 -3.94 18.00 -27.63
N SER A 203 -2.70 17.66 -27.94
CA SER A 203 -2.14 16.34 -27.65
C SER A 203 -2.09 16.05 -26.15
N ARG A 204 -1.73 17.05 -25.35
CA ARG A 204 -1.72 16.91 -23.89
C ARG A 204 -3.12 16.68 -23.30
N TYR A 205 -4.13 17.35 -23.87
CA TYR A 205 -5.53 17.10 -23.47
C TYR A 205 -6.01 15.71 -23.86
N ARG A 206 -5.58 15.15 -25.00
CA ARG A 206 -5.88 13.75 -25.37
C ARG A 206 -5.22 12.77 -24.40
N LEU A 207 -3.99 13.02 -24.01
CA LEU A 207 -3.30 12.19 -23.01
C LEU A 207 -4.00 12.26 -21.65
N LEU A 208 -4.45 13.46 -21.25
CA LEU A 208 -5.27 13.66 -20.06
C LEU A 208 -6.60 12.87 -20.16
N ASP A 209 -7.26 12.90 -21.32
CA ASP A 209 -8.51 12.17 -21.53
C ASP A 209 -8.33 10.65 -21.32
N VAL A 210 -7.26 10.07 -21.84
CA VAL A 210 -6.92 8.64 -21.61
C VAL A 210 -6.76 8.34 -20.12
N LEU A 211 -6.11 9.23 -19.36
CA LEU A 211 -5.96 9.06 -17.91
C LEU A 211 -7.31 9.20 -17.19
N LEU A 212 -8.11 10.22 -17.53
CA LEU A 212 -9.42 10.45 -16.91
C LEU A 212 -10.43 9.35 -17.23
N GLN A 213 -10.44 8.82 -18.44
CA GLN A 213 -11.25 7.66 -18.80
C GLN A 213 -10.87 6.43 -17.98
N LYS A 214 -9.57 6.19 -17.77
CA LYS A 214 -9.11 5.09 -16.93
C LYS A 214 -9.54 5.25 -15.48
N THR A 215 -9.37 6.43 -14.89
CA THR A 215 -9.79 6.69 -13.50
C THR A 215 -11.32 6.59 -13.33
N THR A 216 -12.10 7.04 -14.31
CA THR A 216 -13.56 6.91 -14.31
C THR A 216 -14.00 5.45 -14.38
N ALA A 217 -13.42 4.67 -15.31
CA ALA A 217 -13.72 3.24 -15.44
C ALA A 217 -13.35 2.46 -14.15
N MET A 218 -12.21 2.80 -13.55
CA MET A 218 -11.80 2.21 -12.26
C MET A 218 -12.82 2.51 -11.16
N LYS A 219 -13.27 3.75 -11.05
CA LYS A 219 -14.24 4.15 -10.03
C LYS A 219 -15.56 3.38 -10.20
N SER A 220 -16.08 3.28 -11.43
CA SER A 220 -17.30 2.51 -11.70
C SER A 220 -17.17 1.03 -11.38
N ALA A 221 -16.04 0.40 -11.71
CA ALA A 221 -15.79 -1.01 -11.40
C ALA A 221 -15.69 -1.27 -9.89
N ILE A 222 -15.09 -0.34 -9.14
CA ILE A 222 -15.02 -0.41 -7.67
C ILE A 222 -16.41 -0.27 -7.06
N GLU A 223 -17.19 0.73 -7.50
CA GLU A 223 -18.56 0.94 -7.05
C GLU A 223 -19.42 -0.30 -7.27
N GLU A 224 -19.38 -0.90 -8.46
CA GLU A 224 -20.10 -2.14 -8.77
C GLU A 224 -19.69 -3.30 -7.87
N SER A 225 -18.38 -3.53 -7.73
CA SER A 225 -17.83 -4.63 -6.93
C SER A 225 -18.15 -4.52 -5.44
N LEU A 226 -18.03 -3.32 -4.84
CA LEU A 226 -18.26 -3.11 -3.41
C LEU A 226 -19.75 -3.06 -3.10
N THR A 227 -20.57 -2.48 -3.97
CA THR A 227 -22.03 -2.47 -3.82
C THR A 227 -22.59 -3.89 -3.85
N ALA A 228 -22.11 -4.76 -4.76
CA ALA A 228 -22.53 -6.16 -4.82
C ALA A 228 -22.22 -6.97 -3.55
N ARG A 229 -21.22 -6.55 -2.77
CA ARG A 229 -20.82 -7.19 -1.50
C ARG A 229 -21.41 -6.53 -0.27
N SER A 230 -22.06 -5.38 -0.42
CA SER A 230 -22.62 -4.61 0.68
C SER A 230 -23.80 -5.33 1.34
N PRO A 231 -23.92 -5.24 2.68
CA PRO A 231 -25.12 -5.70 3.40
C PRO A 231 -26.41 -5.02 2.91
N LEU A 232 -26.34 -3.83 2.35
CA LEU A 232 -27.46 -3.09 1.78
C LEU A 232 -28.23 -3.87 0.70
N GLN A 233 -27.57 -4.77 -0.02
CA GLN A 233 -28.22 -5.62 -1.03
C GLN A 233 -28.90 -6.89 -0.44
N ARG A 234 -28.60 -7.21 0.80
CA ARG A 234 -29.08 -8.46 1.43
C ARG A 234 -30.19 -8.22 2.43
N TYR A 235 -30.30 -7.02 3.00
CA TYR A 235 -31.20 -6.70 4.10
C TYR A 235 -32.03 -5.45 3.76
N ASP A 236 -33.18 -5.67 3.06
CA ASP A 236 -34.06 -4.57 2.65
C ASP A 236 -34.84 -3.95 3.84
N ASP A 237 -35.05 -4.70 4.91
CA ASP A 237 -35.85 -4.31 6.09
C ASP A 237 -35.00 -3.78 7.26
N ALA A 238 -33.75 -3.35 7.01
CA ALA A 238 -32.90 -2.81 8.07
C ALA A 238 -33.44 -1.47 8.59
N GLU A 239 -33.31 -1.23 9.91
CA GLU A 239 -33.64 0.07 10.53
C GLU A 239 -32.88 1.22 9.85
N LYS A 240 -33.53 2.37 9.74
CA LYS A 240 -33.00 3.53 9.00
C LYS A 240 -31.59 3.91 9.45
N ASP A 241 -31.35 4.00 10.76
CA ASP A 241 -30.05 4.39 11.32
C ASP A 241 -28.93 3.39 10.93
N LEU A 242 -29.26 2.09 10.86
CA LEU A 242 -28.32 1.05 10.46
C LEU A 242 -28.05 1.11 8.95
N ARG A 243 -29.05 1.43 8.15
CA ARG A 243 -28.94 1.60 6.72
C ARG A 243 -28.06 2.80 6.37
N ASP A 244 -28.31 3.95 7.01
CA ASP A 244 -27.51 5.17 6.84
C ASP A 244 -26.04 4.92 7.20
N LYS A 245 -25.78 4.13 8.24
CA LYS A 245 -24.43 3.70 8.62
C LYS A 245 -23.77 2.85 7.53
N TRP A 246 -24.46 1.87 6.98
CA TRP A 246 -23.93 1.02 5.91
C TRP A 246 -23.69 1.79 4.62
N GLU A 247 -24.53 2.78 4.30
CA GLU A 247 -24.33 3.68 3.15
C GLU A 247 -23.06 4.54 3.33
N ASP A 248 -22.84 5.10 4.52
CA ASP A 248 -21.63 5.87 4.84
C ASP A 248 -20.37 4.97 4.80
N GLU A 249 -20.44 3.75 5.32
CA GLU A 249 -19.37 2.76 5.28
C GLU A 249 -19.04 2.33 3.84
N LEU A 250 -20.04 2.07 3.00
CA LEU A 250 -19.86 1.72 1.60
C LEU A 250 -19.21 2.87 0.83
N ALA A 251 -19.72 4.10 0.99
CA ALA A 251 -19.16 5.28 0.35
C ALA A 251 -17.70 5.52 0.76
N ALA A 252 -17.39 5.32 2.05
CA ALA A 252 -16.02 5.42 2.55
C ALA A 252 -15.10 4.34 1.97
N ALA A 253 -15.60 3.10 1.82
CA ALA A 253 -14.85 1.99 1.24
C ALA A 253 -14.57 2.20 -0.25
N ILE A 254 -15.57 2.66 -1.02
CA ILE A 254 -15.42 2.98 -2.45
C ILE A 254 -14.35 4.05 -2.63
N GLU A 255 -14.43 5.13 -1.87
CA GLU A 255 -13.49 6.24 -1.97
C GLU A 255 -12.06 5.81 -1.53
N ALA A 256 -11.95 4.89 -0.55
CA ALA A 256 -10.68 4.34 -0.11
C ALA A 256 -10.00 3.54 -1.20
N GLU A 257 -10.74 2.62 -1.79
CA GLU A 257 -10.23 1.73 -2.82
C GLU A 257 -9.91 2.51 -4.11
N TYR A 258 -10.75 3.47 -4.48
CA TYR A 258 -10.49 4.34 -5.62
C TYR A 258 -9.16 5.13 -5.46
N ARG A 259 -8.93 5.75 -4.29
CA ARG A 259 -7.68 6.49 -4.05
C ARG A 259 -6.46 5.58 -4.09
N ARG A 260 -6.59 4.35 -3.60
CA ARG A 260 -5.53 3.35 -3.67
C ARG A 260 -5.19 3.02 -5.13
N GLN A 261 -6.17 2.60 -5.91
CA GLN A 261 -5.95 2.21 -7.31
C GLN A 261 -5.47 3.39 -8.16
N ARG A 262 -5.94 4.61 -7.89
CA ARG A 262 -5.44 5.83 -8.54
C ARG A 262 -3.97 6.09 -8.20
N ALA A 263 -3.56 5.90 -6.95
CA ALA A 263 -2.16 6.05 -6.57
C ALA A 263 -1.28 5.01 -7.27
N ASP A 264 -1.74 3.76 -7.37
CA ASP A 264 -1.06 2.69 -8.11
C ASP A 264 -0.91 3.05 -9.59
N LEU A 265 -1.96 3.57 -10.22
CA LEU A 265 -1.95 4.01 -11.61
C LEU A 265 -0.89 5.12 -11.86
N LEU A 266 -0.83 6.12 -10.98
CA LEU A 266 0.16 7.20 -11.07
C LEU A 266 1.58 6.70 -10.79
N ALA A 267 1.75 5.71 -9.92
CA ALA A 267 3.04 5.05 -9.69
C ALA A 267 3.53 4.29 -10.94
N ILE A 268 2.62 3.68 -11.70
CA ILE A 268 2.94 3.06 -13.00
C ILE A 268 3.46 4.11 -13.99
N VAL A 269 2.77 5.25 -14.11
CA VAL A 269 3.22 6.37 -14.96
C VAL A 269 4.58 6.91 -14.49
N GLN A 270 4.78 7.05 -13.19
CA GLN A 270 6.06 7.51 -12.63
C GLN A 270 7.21 6.56 -12.97
N ARG A 271 6.99 5.23 -12.88
CA ARG A 271 8.01 4.23 -13.28
C ARG A 271 8.36 4.33 -14.77
N TRP A 272 7.36 4.53 -15.63
CA TRP A 272 7.61 4.75 -17.05
C TRP A 272 8.38 6.04 -17.31
N LEU A 273 8.05 7.16 -16.65
CA LEU A 273 8.80 8.42 -16.75
C LEU A 273 10.25 8.29 -16.23
N ARG A 274 10.48 7.43 -15.22
CA ARG A 274 11.83 7.08 -14.78
C ARG A 274 12.60 6.35 -15.88
N ASP A 275 11.96 5.44 -16.60
CA ASP A 275 12.61 4.75 -17.73
C ASP A 275 12.94 5.73 -18.86
N VAL A 276 12.05 6.70 -19.15
CA VAL A 276 12.35 7.81 -20.07
C VAL A 276 13.59 8.58 -19.60
N TRP A 277 13.66 8.95 -18.32
CA TRP A 277 14.82 9.66 -17.77
C TRP A 277 16.11 8.85 -17.86
N LEU A 278 16.09 7.57 -17.51
CA LEU A 278 17.26 6.68 -17.61
C LEU A 278 17.77 6.59 -19.05
N GLN A 279 16.88 6.52 -20.03
CA GLN A 279 17.25 6.46 -21.43
C GLN A 279 17.84 7.79 -21.93
N THR A 280 17.43 8.95 -21.40
CA THR A 280 18.11 10.23 -21.71
C THR A 280 19.56 10.27 -21.23
N LEU A 281 19.92 9.48 -20.21
CA LEU A 281 21.30 9.40 -19.71
C LEU A 281 22.17 8.47 -20.57
N GLY A 282 21.58 7.45 -21.20
CA GLY A 282 22.28 6.49 -22.09
C GLY A 282 22.61 7.07 -23.47
N GLU A 283 21.74 7.92 -24.04
CA GLU A 283 21.98 8.54 -25.36
C GLU A 283 22.89 9.80 -25.33
N GLY A 284 23.04 10.43 -24.16
CA GLY A 284 23.74 11.71 -23.99
C GLY A 284 25.24 11.64 -23.69
N GLY A 285 25.81 10.47 -23.55
CA GLY A 285 27.22 10.38 -23.19
C GLY A 285 27.78 8.97 -23.20
N LYS A 286 28.59 8.68 -24.22
CA LYS A 286 29.81 7.90 -24.01
C LYS A 286 30.67 8.63 -22.97
N ARG A 287 30.19 8.77 -21.73
CA ARG A 287 31.08 9.01 -20.62
C ARG A 287 31.79 7.67 -20.40
N LYS A 288 33.02 7.60 -20.97
CA LYS A 288 34.03 6.70 -20.45
C LYS A 288 34.04 6.95 -18.93
N ALA A 289 33.41 6.09 -18.17
CA ALA A 289 33.78 5.95 -16.77
C ALA A 289 35.30 5.68 -16.81
N GLU A 290 36.08 6.36 -15.99
CA GLU A 290 37.51 6.11 -15.83
C GLU A 290 37.85 4.66 -15.45
N SER A 291 36.87 3.79 -15.35
CA SER A 291 36.96 2.36 -15.03
C SER A 291 36.44 1.40 -16.11
N GLY A 292 36.34 1.82 -17.39
CA GLY A 292 36.22 0.87 -18.51
C GLY A 292 34.97 -0.03 -18.60
N ASN A 293 33.98 0.10 -17.71
CA ASN A 293 32.74 -0.67 -17.75
C ASN A 293 31.64 0.14 -18.45
N GLU A 294 31.13 -0.36 -19.57
CA GLU A 294 29.87 0.09 -20.16
C GLU A 294 28.75 -0.21 -19.16
N VAL A 295 28.14 0.84 -18.59
CA VAL A 295 26.92 0.70 -17.78
C VAL A 295 25.78 0.38 -18.75
N CYS A 296 25.46 -0.90 -18.88
CA CYS A 296 24.28 -1.37 -19.60
C CYS A 296 23.04 -0.92 -18.81
N THR A 297 22.29 0.05 -19.31
CA THR A 297 21.09 0.60 -18.66
C THR A 297 19.88 -0.34 -18.77
N ASP A 298 19.95 -1.35 -19.64
CA ASP A 298 18.82 -2.26 -19.92
C ASP A 298 18.34 -3.04 -18.69
N GLY A 299 19.22 -3.38 -17.77
CA GLY A 299 18.86 -4.06 -16.50
C GLY A 299 18.23 -3.14 -15.45
N LEU A 300 18.16 -1.81 -15.68
CA LEU A 300 17.60 -0.83 -14.75
C LEU A 300 16.20 -0.35 -15.13
N LEU A 301 15.72 -0.70 -16.33
CA LEU A 301 14.41 -0.31 -16.83
C LEU A 301 13.30 -1.15 -16.17
N ASN A 302 12.20 -0.49 -15.83
CA ASN A 302 11.01 -1.17 -15.32
C ASN A 302 10.21 -1.85 -16.45
N PHE A 303 10.24 -1.26 -17.65
CA PHE A 303 9.45 -1.68 -18.83
C PHE A 303 10.35 -1.74 -20.08
N PRO A 304 11.30 -2.66 -20.13
CA PRO A 304 12.24 -2.75 -21.27
C PRO A 304 11.54 -3.07 -22.60
N GLU A 305 10.34 -3.66 -22.55
CA GLU A 305 9.52 -3.98 -23.71
C GLU A 305 8.84 -2.76 -24.35
N LEU A 306 8.74 -1.62 -23.65
CA LEU A 306 8.10 -0.40 -24.16
C LEU A 306 9.12 0.50 -24.90
N THR A 307 9.10 0.47 -26.24
CA THR A 307 9.95 1.32 -27.07
C THR A 307 9.58 2.81 -27.02
N SER A 308 8.39 3.13 -26.52
CA SER A 308 7.87 4.48 -26.33
C SER A 308 8.75 5.35 -25.44
N ALA A 309 9.35 4.76 -24.39
CA ALA A 309 10.25 5.48 -23.50
C ALA A 309 11.46 6.07 -24.25
N GLY A 310 12.09 5.29 -25.15
CA GLY A 310 13.19 5.76 -26.00
C GLY A 310 12.76 6.81 -27.02
N ALA A 311 11.53 6.70 -27.55
CA ALA A 311 11.01 7.71 -28.48
C ALA A 311 10.84 9.09 -27.81
N VAL A 312 10.36 9.11 -26.55
CA VAL A 312 10.26 10.33 -25.74
C VAL A 312 11.65 10.83 -25.33
N ALA A 313 12.53 9.92 -24.87
CA ALA A 313 13.89 10.26 -24.41
C ALA A 313 14.71 11.03 -25.47
N ARG A 314 14.54 10.68 -26.75
CA ARG A 314 15.22 11.40 -27.87
C ARG A 314 14.78 12.85 -28.04
N ARG A 315 13.62 13.24 -27.51
CA ARG A 315 13.04 14.59 -27.67
C ARG A 315 13.22 15.47 -26.42
N VAL A 316 13.45 14.84 -25.27
CA VAL A 316 13.43 15.50 -23.97
C VAL A 316 14.86 15.52 -23.40
N LYS A 317 15.29 16.67 -22.85
CA LYS A 317 16.57 16.77 -22.16
C LYS A 317 16.49 16.06 -20.80
N SER A 318 17.62 15.51 -20.32
CA SER A 318 17.69 14.82 -19.02
C SER A 318 17.15 15.65 -17.86
N ALA A 319 17.41 16.96 -17.83
CA ALA A 319 16.87 17.87 -16.82
C ALA A 319 15.33 17.95 -16.87
N GLN A 320 14.74 18.00 -18.07
CA GLN A 320 13.28 18.02 -18.26
C GLN A 320 12.63 16.68 -17.89
N ALA A 321 13.31 15.57 -18.21
CA ALA A 321 12.84 14.24 -17.81
C ALA A 321 12.87 14.09 -16.27
N MET A 322 13.86 14.65 -15.60
CA MET A 322 13.90 14.71 -14.13
C MET A 322 12.77 15.60 -13.56
N GLU A 323 12.51 16.74 -14.20
CA GLU A 323 11.40 17.62 -13.83
C GLU A 323 10.04 16.91 -13.95
N ASN A 324 9.83 16.05 -14.96
CA ASN A 324 8.64 15.23 -15.09
C ASN A 324 8.39 14.34 -13.85
N LEU A 325 9.43 13.74 -13.29
CA LEU A 325 9.32 12.95 -12.06
C LEU A 325 8.87 13.80 -10.87
N GLN A 326 9.44 15.00 -10.74
CA GLN A 326 9.05 15.94 -9.68
C GLN A 326 7.60 16.42 -9.84
N VAL A 327 7.16 16.65 -11.07
CA VAL A 327 5.77 17.04 -11.39
C VAL A 327 4.79 15.94 -10.98
N ILE A 328 5.07 14.69 -11.32
CA ILE A 328 4.20 13.56 -10.92
C ILE A 328 4.15 13.40 -9.40
N GLU A 329 5.28 13.49 -8.71
CA GLU A 329 5.31 13.43 -7.24
C GLU A 329 4.53 14.58 -6.59
N ALA A 330 4.65 15.80 -7.14
CA ALA A 330 3.89 16.94 -6.67
C ALA A 330 2.39 16.74 -6.90
N THR A 331 2.00 16.18 -8.05
CA THR A 331 0.60 15.85 -8.38
C THR A 331 0.04 14.79 -7.42
N GLN A 332 0.80 13.74 -7.14
CA GLN A 332 0.41 12.72 -6.16
C GLN A 332 0.19 13.35 -4.78
N ARG A 333 1.10 14.22 -4.32
CA ARG A 333 0.94 14.95 -3.03
C ARG A 333 -0.31 15.82 -3.00
N LEU A 334 -0.61 16.54 -4.08
CA LEU A 334 -1.82 17.38 -4.18
C LEU A 334 -3.10 16.54 -4.08
N LEU A 335 -3.12 15.35 -4.68
CA LEU A 335 -4.26 14.43 -4.64
C LEU A 335 -4.55 13.84 -3.24
N HIS A 336 -3.64 13.99 -2.29
CA HIS A 336 -3.87 13.69 -0.87
C HIS A 336 -4.51 14.86 -0.09
N THR A 337 -4.63 16.02 -0.70
CA THR A 337 -5.28 17.21 -0.12
C THR A 337 -6.73 17.37 -0.64
N ASN A 338 -7.44 18.39 -0.17
CA ASN A 338 -8.83 18.69 -0.60
C ASN A 338 -8.89 19.44 -1.95
N VAL A 339 -7.99 19.14 -2.89
CA VAL A 339 -7.98 19.74 -4.23
C VAL A 339 -8.89 18.93 -5.16
N GLN A 340 -9.57 19.61 -6.08
CA GLN A 340 -10.36 18.94 -7.11
C GLN A 340 -9.45 18.06 -7.98
N GLU A 341 -9.75 16.76 -8.03
CA GLU A 341 -8.91 15.75 -8.66
C GLU A 341 -8.62 16.03 -10.14
N ALA A 342 -9.66 16.31 -10.93
CA ALA A 342 -9.52 16.59 -12.35
C ALA A 342 -8.54 17.75 -12.61
N LEU A 343 -8.62 18.81 -11.80
CA LEU A 343 -7.74 19.97 -11.90
C LEU A 343 -6.28 19.61 -11.53
N ALA A 344 -6.08 18.80 -10.49
CA ALA A 344 -4.74 18.38 -10.08
C ALA A 344 -4.07 17.52 -11.16
N LEU A 345 -4.82 16.59 -11.78
CA LEU A 345 -4.34 15.75 -12.88
C LEU A 345 -4.07 16.58 -14.14
N GLU A 346 -4.96 17.52 -14.48
CA GLU A 346 -4.79 18.43 -15.62
C GLU A 346 -3.52 19.25 -15.47
N VAL A 347 -3.35 19.95 -14.36
CA VAL A 347 -2.15 20.78 -14.11
C VAL A 347 -0.88 19.93 -14.11
N GLY A 348 -0.93 18.72 -13.53
CA GLY A 348 0.19 17.78 -13.54
C GLY A 348 0.58 17.38 -14.96
N LEU A 349 -0.36 16.88 -15.74
CA LEU A 349 -0.10 16.39 -17.10
C LEU A 349 0.33 17.52 -18.06
N LEU A 350 -0.28 18.70 -17.96
CA LEU A 350 0.08 19.85 -18.80
C LEU A 350 1.51 20.36 -18.56
N LYS A 351 2.10 20.10 -17.40
CA LYS A 351 3.49 20.44 -17.07
C LYS A 351 4.52 19.44 -17.57
N LEU A 352 4.10 18.22 -17.96
CA LEU A 352 5.06 17.20 -18.43
C LEU A 352 5.71 17.61 -19.75
N HIS A 353 6.98 17.38 -19.87
CA HIS A 353 7.77 17.45 -21.10
C HIS A 353 7.80 16.07 -21.76
N LEU A 354 6.97 15.86 -22.79
CA LEU A 354 6.81 14.58 -23.49
C LEU A 354 7.10 14.72 -24.99
#